data_0c306019f2e8e670a2b162fb2306b34a
#
_entry.id   0c306019f2e8e670a2b162fb2306b34a
#
_cell.length_a   1.000
_cell.length_b   1.000
_cell.length_c   1.000
_cell.angle_alpha   90.00
_cell.angle_beta   90.00
_cell.angle_gamma   90.00
#
_symmetry.space_group_name_H-M   'P 1'
#
loop_
_entity.id
_entity.type
_entity.pdbx_description
1 polymer ?
#
loop_
_entity_poly.entity_id
_entity_poly.type
_entity_poly.pdbx_seq_one_letter_code
_entity_poly.pdbx_strand_id
1 'polypeptide(L)'
;MIDNRQIRAARALLEWSQADLARATGMAVSSIKAIESCSSTPRRETLEVIAATFEAAGIDFCPPSGVRLKTDVVTVHQGRSAATELLNSI
;
A
#
# COMPACT_ATOMS: atom_id res chain seq x y z
N MET A 1 -10.26 -1.72 10.16
CA MET A 1 -8.84 -2.06 10.27
C MET A 1 -8.44 -2.95 9.09
N ILE A 2 -7.26 -2.75 8.53
CA ILE A 2 -6.82 -3.55 7.40
C ILE A 2 -6.58 -5.00 7.81
N ASP A 3 -6.70 -5.91 6.85
CA ASP A 3 -6.50 -7.33 7.11
C ASP A 3 -5.34 -7.87 6.25
N ASN A 4 -5.02 -9.15 6.43
CA ASN A 4 -3.90 -9.78 5.73
C ASN A 4 -4.07 -9.75 4.21
N ARG A 5 -5.31 -9.82 3.72
CA ARG A 5 -5.56 -9.80 2.28
C ARG A 5 -5.29 -8.42 1.71
N GLN A 6 -5.66 -7.36 2.44
CA GLN A 6 -5.39 -6.00 2.02
C GLN A 6 -3.90 -5.71 2.01
N ILE A 7 -3.16 -6.26 2.97
CA ILE A 7 -1.70 -6.09 3.01
C ILE A 7 -1.05 -6.71 1.77
N ARG A 8 -1.45 -7.94 1.43
CA ARG A 8 -0.90 -8.60 0.24
C ARG A 8 -1.29 -7.87 -1.03
N ALA A 9 -2.54 -7.42 -1.12
CA ALA A 9 -3.01 -6.69 -2.30
C ALA A 9 -2.30 -5.36 -2.46
N ALA A 10 -2.06 -4.64 -1.36
CA ALA A 10 -1.34 -3.37 -1.40
C ALA A 10 0.08 -3.57 -1.87
N ARG A 11 0.75 -4.63 -1.38
CA ARG A 11 2.10 -4.95 -1.87
C ARG A 11 2.10 -5.23 -3.36
N ALA A 12 1.11 -5.99 -3.82
CA ALA A 12 1.02 -6.34 -5.24
C ALA A 12 0.84 -5.08 -6.10
N LEU A 13 0.00 -4.15 -5.66
CA LEU A 13 -0.23 -2.92 -6.39
C LEU A 13 1.04 -2.07 -6.49
N LEU A 14 1.87 -2.09 -5.46
CA LEU A 14 3.12 -1.34 -5.45
C LEU A 14 4.29 -2.16 -6.02
N GLU A 15 4.06 -3.42 -6.34
CA GLU A 15 5.10 -4.35 -6.78
C GLU A 15 6.19 -4.51 -5.72
N TRP A 16 5.77 -4.49 -4.46
CA TRP A 16 6.68 -4.67 -3.33
C TRP A 16 6.77 -6.13 -2.91
N SER A 17 7.97 -6.56 -2.60
CA SER A 17 8.18 -7.85 -1.94
C SER A 17 7.88 -7.71 -0.45
N GLN A 18 7.84 -8.83 0.26
CA GLN A 18 7.73 -8.79 1.72
C GLN A 18 8.94 -8.08 2.34
N ALA A 19 10.12 -8.25 1.74
CA ALA A 19 11.31 -7.55 2.21
C ALA A 19 11.19 -6.03 2.00
N ASP A 20 10.57 -5.60 0.91
CA ASP A 20 10.34 -4.18 0.67
C ASP A 20 9.43 -3.60 1.74
N LEU A 21 8.35 -4.29 2.06
CA LEU A 21 7.44 -3.83 3.11
C LEU A 21 8.15 -3.83 4.48
N ALA A 22 8.94 -4.84 4.75
CA ALA A 22 9.69 -4.90 6.00
C ALA A 22 10.61 -3.68 6.14
N ARG A 23 11.33 -3.33 5.07
CA ARG A 23 12.20 -2.14 5.09
C ARG A 23 11.41 -0.87 5.31
N ALA A 24 10.28 -0.74 4.64
CA ALA A 24 9.47 0.48 4.71
C ALA A 24 8.87 0.68 6.11
N THR A 25 8.54 -0.41 6.80
CA THR A 25 7.92 -0.34 8.12
C THR A 25 8.93 -0.41 9.26
N GLY A 26 10.17 -0.83 8.99
CA GLY A 26 11.15 -1.08 10.02
C GLY A 26 10.92 -2.40 10.75
N MET A 27 10.12 -3.31 10.19
CA MET A 27 9.80 -4.60 10.79
C MET A 27 10.66 -5.70 10.18
N ALA A 28 10.73 -6.84 10.88
CA ALA A 28 11.40 -8.02 10.35
C ALA A 28 10.55 -8.68 9.26
N VAL A 29 11.21 -9.26 8.25
CA VAL A 29 10.50 -9.99 7.20
C VAL A 29 9.67 -11.13 7.79
N SER A 30 10.20 -11.83 8.80
CA SER A 30 9.47 -12.92 9.45
C SER A 30 8.17 -12.44 10.05
N SER A 31 8.14 -11.22 10.59
CA SER A 31 6.91 -10.63 11.12
C SER A 31 5.90 -10.38 10.02
N ILE A 32 6.36 -9.85 8.89
CA ILE A 32 5.48 -9.62 7.74
C ILE A 32 4.89 -10.94 7.25
N LYS A 33 5.72 -11.97 7.12
CA LYS A 33 5.25 -13.30 6.68
C LYS A 33 4.20 -13.86 7.62
N ALA A 34 4.42 -13.75 8.93
CA ALA A 34 3.49 -14.26 9.92
C ALA A 34 2.14 -13.55 9.86
N ILE A 35 2.16 -12.23 9.66
CA ILE A 35 0.94 -11.44 9.54
C ILE A 35 0.17 -11.83 8.28
N GLU A 36 0.87 -11.94 7.15
CA GLU A 36 0.22 -12.23 5.88
C GLU A 36 -0.35 -13.63 5.81
N SER A 37 0.26 -14.57 6.53
CA SER A 37 -0.22 -15.95 6.56
C SER A 37 -1.21 -16.22 7.69
N CYS A 38 -1.52 -15.21 8.48
CA CYS A 38 -2.40 -15.33 9.66
C CYS A 38 -1.84 -16.28 10.70
N SER A 39 -0.52 -16.49 10.73
CA SER A 39 0.08 -17.34 11.78
C SER A 39 0.31 -16.57 13.07
N SER A 40 0.12 -15.25 13.06
CA SER A 40 0.13 -14.46 14.29
C SER A 40 -0.96 -13.41 14.20
N THR A 41 -1.40 -12.92 15.38
CA THR A 41 -2.37 -11.83 15.45
C THR A 41 -1.61 -10.55 15.76
N PRO A 42 -1.45 -9.63 14.79
CA PRO A 42 -0.70 -8.41 15.05
C PRO A 42 -1.47 -7.48 15.98
N ARG A 43 -0.72 -6.66 16.69
CA ARG A 43 -1.32 -5.62 17.51
C ARG A 43 -1.89 -4.53 16.62
N ARG A 44 -2.84 -3.78 17.19
CA ARG A 44 -3.45 -2.66 16.48
C ARG A 44 -2.39 -1.66 16.01
N GLU A 45 -1.44 -1.34 16.88
CA GLU A 45 -0.37 -0.39 16.54
C GLU A 45 0.45 -0.88 15.34
N THR A 46 0.69 -2.18 15.28
CA THR A 46 1.42 -2.77 14.15
C THR A 46 0.65 -2.58 12.85
N LEU A 47 -0.65 -2.85 12.88
CA LEU A 47 -1.49 -2.65 11.69
C LEU A 47 -1.56 -1.18 11.30
N GLU A 48 -1.58 -0.28 12.27
CA GLU A 48 -1.60 1.15 11.97
C GLU A 48 -0.31 1.60 11.31
N VAL A 49 0.84 1.07 11.73
CA VAL A 49 2.12 1.38 11.09
C VAL A 49 2.11 0.89 9.65
N ILE A 50 1.65 -0.34 9.42
CA ILE A 50 1.60 -0.91 8.08
C ILE A 50 0.66 -0.08 7.20
N ALA A 51 -0.52 0.26 7.71
CA ALA A 51 -1.49 1.05 6.95
C ALA A 51 -0.92 2.43 6.61
N ALA A 52 -0.30 3.09 7.57
CA ALA A 52 0.28 4.42 7.34
C ALA A 52 1.41 4.36 6.30
N THR A 53 2.22 3.30 6.34
CA THR A 53 3.29 3.10 5.37
C THR A 53 2.73 2.97 3.96
N PHE A 54 1.70 2.15 3.80
CA PHE A 54 1.06 2.00 2.49
C PHE A 54 0.39 3.28 2.03
N GLU A 55 -0.26 3.99 2.93
CA GLU A 55 -0.93 5.24 2.57
C GLU A 55 0.08 6.28 2.10
N ALA A 56 1.23 6.35 2.75
CA ALA A 56 2.30 7.25 2.33
C ALA A 56 2.86 6.85 0.96
N ALA A 57 2.76 5.58 0.60
CA ALA A 57 3.22 5.08 -0.69
C ALA A 57 2.16 5.22 -1.80
N GLY A 58 0.98 5.72 -1.47
CA GLY A 58 -0.06 5.96 -2.46
C GLY A 58 -1.19 4.94 -2.48
N ILE A 59 -1.32 4.12 -1.44
CA ILE A 59 -2.41 3.14 -1.34
C ILE A 59 -3.56 3.74 -0.57
N ASP A 60 -4.77 3.47 -1.04
CA ASP A 60 -6.01 3.84 -0.37
C ASP A 60 -6.75 2.57 -0.02
N PHE A 61 -7.11 2.40 1.25
CA PHE A 61 -7.82 1.21 1.71
C PHE A 61 -9.32 1.49 1.73
N CYS A 62 -10.08 0.59 1.13
CA CYS A 62 -11.53 0.72 1.02
C CYS A 62 -12.20 -0.41 1.78
N PRO A 63 -13.16 -0.11 2.69
CA PRO A 63 -13.88 -1.19 3.35
C PRO A 63 -14.72 -1.98 2.34
N PRO A 64 -14.96 -3.27 2.56
CA PRO A 64 -14.45 -4.06 3.67
C PRO A 64 -13.03 -4.60 3.46
N SER A 65 -12.60 -4.84 2.23
CA SER A 65 -11.30 -5.47 1.98
C SER A 65 -10.62 -4.93 0.72
N GLY A 66 -11.04 -3.76 0.25
CA GLY A 66 -10.52 -3.21 -1.00
C GLY A 66 -9.24 -2.41 -0.80
N VAL A 67 -8.48 -2.31 -1.89
CA VAL A 67 -7.31 -1.45 -1.97
C VAL A 67 -7.26 -0.83 -3.37
N ARG A 68 -6.67 0.35 -3.46
CA ARG A 68 -6.43 0.96 -4.78
C ARG A 68 -5.23 1.89 -4.69
N LEU A 69 -4.65 2.19 -5.84
CA LEU A 69 -3.58 3.18 -5.94
C LEU A 69 -4.20 4.56 -6.07
N LYS A 70 -3.80 5.48 -5.22
CA LYS A 70 -4.29 6.86 -5.30
C LYS A 70 -3.87 7.54 -6.58
N THR A 71 -2.75 7.13 -7.15
CA THR A 71 -2.24 7.72 -8.38
C THR A 71 -3.19 7.55 -9.55
N ASP A 72 -4.10 6.62 -9.49
CA ASP A 72 -5.08 6.43 -10.55
C ASP A 72 -6.03 7.61 -10.68
N VAL A 73 -6.04 8.48 -9.71
CA VAL A 73 -6.96 9.60 -9.67
C VAL A 73 -6.42 10.81 -10.40
N VAL A 74 -5.19 10.83 -10.71
CA VAL A 74 -4.58 12.04 -11.24
C VAL A 74 -4.97 12.33 -12.66
N THR A 75 -4.29 12.75 -12.72
CA THR A 75 -4.00 13.20 -13.36
C THR A 75 -3.36 13.84 -13.94
N VAL A 76 -3.26 13.80 -14.01
CA VAL A 76 -2.70 14.41 -14.16
C VAL A 76 -1.96 15.11 -14.46
N HIS A 77 -1.79 15.11 -14.45
CA HIS A 77 -1.16 15.83 -14.28
C HIS A 77 -0.17 15.97 -14.42
N GLN A 78 0.21 15.93 -14.52
CA GLN A 78 1.02 16.09 -14.33
C GLN A 78 1.81 15.94 -14.84
N GLY A 79 2.04 15.88 -15.37
CA GLY A 79 2.59 15.70 -15.37
C GLY A 79 3.13 15.50 -16.28
N ARG A 80 3.13 15.46 -16.64
CA ARG A 80 3.47 15.19 -16.97
C ARG A 80 3.36 15.22 -17.75
N SER A 81 3.17 15.14 -18.04
CA SER A 81 2.98 15.19 -18.18
C SER A 81 2.63 15.36 -18.86
N ALA A 82 2.56 15.40 -19.38
CA ALA A 82 2.11 15.59 -19.25
C ALA A 82 1.66 15.67 -19.85
N ALA A 83 1.50 15.53 -20.25
CA ALA A 83 1.01 15.64 -19.99
C ALA A 83 0.56 15.95 -20.43
N THR A 84 0.48 15.94 -20.72
CA THR A 84 0.00 16.30 -20.33
C THR A 84 -0.35 16.68 -20.79
N GLU A 85 -0.37 16.54 -21.09
CA GLU A 85 -0.78 16.91 -20.71
C GLU A 85 -1.29 16.89 -20.99
N LEU A 86 -1.53 16.57 -21.45
CA LEU A 86 -2.08 16.61 -20.99
C LEU A 86 -2.51 16.68 -21.17
N LEU A 87 -2.69 16.43 -21.42
CA LEU A 87 -3.11 16.62 -20.76
C LEU A 87 -3.31 17.07 -20.87
N ASN A 88 -3.42 17.07 -21.12
CA ASN A 88 -3.59 17.61 -20.51
C ASN A 88 -3.87 17.83 -20.52
N SER A 89 -4.01 17.56 -20.70
CA SER A 89 -4.28 17.79 -20.08
C SER A 89 -4.53 17.86 -20.15
N ILE A 90 -4.68 17.70 -20.40
CA ILE A 90 -4.95 17.75 -19.82
C ILE A 90 -5.09 17.97 -19.83
#